data_04463d2776d8e46709249a743d0a1613
#
_entry.id   04463d2776d8e46709249a743d0a1613
#
_cell.length_a   1.000
_cell.length_b   1.000
_cell.length_c   1.000
_cell.angle_alpha   90.00
_cell.angle_beta   90.00
_cell.angle_gamma   90.00
#
_symmetry.space_group_name_H-M   'P 1'
#
loop_
_entity.id
_entity.type
_entity.pdbx_description
1 polymer ?
#
loop_
_entity_poly.entity_id
_entity_poly.type
_entity_poly.pdbx_seq_one_letter_code
_entity_poly.pdbx_strand_id
1 'polypeptide(L)'
;MEFIAAILVIVVLCIILGVSTGVMIAAALALVGLIIVFVAAFFTVSLVRLLLSEKAEAKFSRIDKRLNGKFRVAYYMVNGQEYPNIFPEEGVFRSKLYKTGRIYTVRIDRSRRFVFDRFACATTAAGFVSGIILTALAVWALAAMWEV
;
A
#
# COMPACT_ATOMS: atom_id res chain seq x y z
N MET A 1 -15.40 -14.94 2.98
CA MET A 1 -16.54 -15.42 3.79
C MET A 1 -16.15 -15.53 5.26
N GLU A 2 -15.03 -16.16 5.61
CA GLU A 2 -14.58 -16.36 7.01
C GLU A 2 -14.39 -15.06 7.80
N PHE A 3 -13.87 -13.99 7.16
CA PHE A 3 -13.65 -12.71 7.84
C PHE A 3 -14.96 -12.02 8.28
N ILE A 4 -15.98 -12.07 7.42
CA ILE A 4 -17.31 -11.50 7.74
C ILE A 4 -17.97 -12.30 8.87
N ALA A 5 -17.85 -13.63 8.83
CA ALA A 5 -18.37 -14.50 9.89
C ALA A 5 -17.67 -14.21 11.24
N ALA A 6 -16.35 -14.01 11.24
CA ALA A 6 -15.60 -13.67 12.45
C ALA A 6 -16.05 -12.32 13.04
N ILE A 7 -16.26 -11.30 12.23
CA ILE A 7 -16.78 -10.01 12.68
C ILE A 7 -18.18 -10.16 13.30
N LEU A 8 -19.06 -10.91 12.64
CA LEU A 8 -20.42 -11.17 13.13
C LEU A 8 -20.41 -11.87 14.50
N VAL A 9 -19.55 -12.86 14.67
CA VAL A 9 -19.38 -13.56 15.96
C VAL A 9 -18.90 -12.60 17.04
N ILE A 10 -17.93 -11.74 16.75
CA ILE A 10 -17.41 -10.75 17.70
C ILE A 10 -18.53 -9.77 18.12
N VAL A 11 -19.31 -9.26 17.16
CA VAL A 11 -20.43 -8.35 17.43
C VAL A 11 -21.48 -9.01 18.32
N VAL A 12 -21.88 -10.24 18.01
CA VAL A 12 -22.86 -11.01 18.82
C VAL A 12 -22.33 -11.25 20.23
N LEU A 13 -21.06 -11.62 20.37
CA LEU A 13 -20.41 -11.78 21.68
C LEU A 13 -20.41 -10.49 22.50
N CYS A 14 -20.10 -9.36 21.89
CA CYS A 14 -20.13 -8.06 22.56
C CYS A 14 -21.54 -7.71 23.05
N ILE A 15 -22.58 -8.01 22.26
CA ILE A 15 -23.97 -7.78 22.65
C ILE A 15 -24.34 -8.69 23.84
N ILE A 16 -23.99 -9.98 23.81
CA ILE A 16 -24.25 -10.93 24.90
C ILE A 16 -23.55 -10.51 26.19
N LEU A 17 -22.33 -9.96 26.10
CA LEU A 17 -21.56 -9.46 27.24
C LEU A 17 -22.03 -8.08 27.75
N GLY A 18 -23.08 -7.51 27.15
CA GLY A 18 -23.62 -6.22 27.57
C GLY A 18 -22.75 -5.01 27.26
N VAL A 19 -21.84 -5.13 26.28
CA VAL A 19 -21.00 -4.00 25.83
C VAL A 19 -21.90 -2.96 25.19
N SER A 20 -21.83 -1.70 25.65
CA SER A 20 -22.65 -0.62 25.09
C SER A 20 -22.32 -0.38 23.62
N THR A 21 -23.33 -0.05 22.82
CA THR A 21 -23.20 0.26 21.39
C THR A 21 -22.18 1.38 21.14
N GLY A 22 -22.14 2.37 22.06
CA GLY A 22 -21.14 3.47 21.96
C GLY A 22 -19.68 2.97 22.02
N VAL A 23 -19.40 2.05 22.94
CA VAL A 23 -18.05 1.44 23.05
C VAL A 23 -17.70 0.64 21.80
N MET A 24 -18.66 -0.09 21.22
CA MET A 24 -18.45 -0.86 20.00
C MET A 24 -18.12 0.04 18.81
N ILE A 25 -18.86 1.16 18.67
CA ILE A 25 -18.61 2.15 17.62
C ILE A 25 -17.23 2.81 17.83
N ALA A 26 -16.90 3.21 19.04
CA ALA A 26 -15.60 3.81 19.35
C ALA A 26 -14.45 2.86 19.04
N ALA A 27 -14.57 1.57 19.39
CA ALA A 27 -13.57 0.56 19.07
C ALA A 27 -13.41 0.35 17.55
N ALA A 28 -14.51 0.32 16.80
CA ALA A 28 -14.49 0.22 15.34
C ALA A 28 -13.80 1.44 14.70
N LEU A 29 -14.12 2.64 15.15
CA LEU A 29 -13.48 3.88 14.67
C LEU A 29 -11.99 3.91 15.02
N ALA A 30 -11.59 3.49 16.21
CA ALA A 30 -10.20 3.39 16.60
C ALA A 30 -9.43 2.40 15.72
N LEU A 31 -10.02 1.26 15.39
CA LEU A 31 -9.42 0.27 14.48
C LEU A 31 -9.22 0.84 13.07
N VAL A 32 -10.25 1.51 12.53
CA VAL A 32 -10.15 2.18 11.21
C VAL A 32 -9.08 3.26 11.24
N GLY A 33 -9.04 4.08 12.29
CA GLY A 33 -8.00 5.10 12.47
C GLY A 33 -6.59 4.50 12.50
N LEU A 34 -6.41 3.39 13.21
CA LEU A 34 -5.12 2.67 13.25
C LEU A 34 -4.69 2.17 11.86
N ILE A 35 -5.63 1.62 11.08
CA ILE A 35 -5.37 1.18 9.70
C ILE A 35 -4.94 2.37 8.83
N ILE A 36 -5.63 3.51 8.92
CA ILE A 36 -5.30 4.73 8.16
C ILE A 36 -3.87 5.19 8.49
N VAL A 37 -3.52 5.26 9.77
CA VAL A 37 -2.18 5.66 10.22
C VAL A 37 -1.12 4.70 9.70
N PHE A 38 -1.38 3.39 9.76
CA PHE A 38 -0.46 2.38 9.25
C PHE A 38 -0.23 2.50 7.74
N VAL A 39 -1.29 2.71 6.97
CA VAL A 39 -1.21 2.91 5.50
C VAL A 39 -0.47 4.22 5.19
N ALA A 40 -0.76 5.31 5.90
CA ALA A 40 -0.08 6.59 5.73
C ALA A 40 1.43 6.47 6.03
N ALA A 41 1.80 5.78 7.12
CA ALA A 41 3.19 5.51 7.47
C ALA A 41 3.90 4.68 6.39
N PHE A 42 3.25 3.64 5.86
CA PHE A 42 3.79 2.82 4.77
C PHE A 42 4.10 3.66 3.53
N PHE A 43 3.17 4.52 3.08
CA PHE A 43 3.39 5.38 1.91
C PHE A 43 4.41 6.48 2.18
N THR A 44 4.49 7.00 3.40
CA THR A 44 5.54 7.96 3.80
C THR A 44 6.92 7.33 3.69
N VAL A 45 7.13 6.15 4.24
CA VAL A 45 8.40 5.41 4.13
C VAL A 45 8.72 5.10 2.67
N SER A 46 7.71 4.69 1.89
CA SER A 46 7.88 4.41 0.46
C SER A 46 8.27 5.66 -0.33
N LEU A 47 7.70 6.83 0.00
CA LEU A 47 8.05 8.12 -0.61
C LEU A 47 9.48 8.55 -0.27
N VAL A 48 9.89 8.42 0.99
CA VAL A 48 11.28 8.72 1.40
C VAL A 48 12.26 7.84 0.62
N ARG A 49 11.99 6.55 0.50
CA ARG A 49 12.82 5.64 -0.31
C ARG A 49 12.83 6.03 -1.78
N LEU A 50 11.68 6.43 -2.34
CA LEU A 50 11.59 6.90 -3.71
C LEU A 50 12.40 8.18 -3.94
N LEU A 51 12.38 9.13 -3.00
CA LEU A 51 13.17 10.36 -3.08
C LEU A 51 14.68 10.10 -3.02
N LEU A 52 15.10 9.13 -2.20
CA LEU A 52 16.49 8.72 -2.05
C LEU A 52 16.97 7.75 -3.15
N SER A 53 16.08 7.33 -4.07
CA SER A 53 16.38 6.38 -5.14
C SER A 53 17.07 7.05 -6.32
N GLU A 54 17.91 6.30 -7.03
CA GLU A 54 18.65 6.72 -8.21
C GLU A 54 17.91 6.34 -9.49
N LYS A 55 17.95 7.21 -10.50
CA LYS A 55 17.40 6.90 -11.82
C LYS A 55 18.32 5.94 -12.56
N ALA A 56 17.74 4.92 -13.18
CA ALA A 56 18.44 3.97 -14.01
C ALA A 56 17.59 3.56 -15.22
N GLU A 57 18.26 3.16 -16.29
CA GLU A 57 17.63 2.51 -17.43
C GLU A 57 17.50 1.01 -17.16
N ALA A 58 16.32 0.49 -17.42
CA ALA A 58 16.00 -0.91 -17.21
C ALA A 58 15.24 -1.50 -18.39
N LYS A 59 15.44 -2.78 -18.65
CA LYS A 59 14.59 -3.55 -19.55
C LYS A 59 13.61 -4.37 -18.74
N PHE A 60 12.34 -4.35 -19.12
CA PHE A 60 11.36 -5.26 -18.54
C PHE A 60 11.77 -6.71 -18.85
N SER A 61 11.86 -7.55 -17.82
CA SER A 61 12.27 -8.96 -17.93
C SER A 61 11.04 -9.87 -17.94
N ARG A 62 10.34 -9.95 -16.83
CA ARG A 62 9.20 -10.85 -16.64
C ARG A 62 8.29 -10.40 -15.53
N ILE A 63 7.13 -11.07 -15.44
CA ILE A 63 6.25 -10.99 -14.28
C ILE A 63 6.26 -12.33 -13.59
N ASP A 64 6.65 -12.34 -12.32
CA ASP A 64 6.72 -13.56 -11.54
C ASP A 64 6.36 -13.31 -10.07
N LYS A 65 6.12 -14.38 -9.33
CA LYS A 65 5.90 -14.27 -7.88
C LYS A 65 7.19 -13.81 -7.21
N ARG A 66 7.07 -12.88 -6.28
CA ARG A 66 8.20 -12.49 -5.44
C ARG A 66 8.63 -13.69 -4.59
N LEU A 67 9.94 -13.93 -4.45
CA LEU A 67 10.46 -14.90 -3.49
C LEU A 67 9.83 -14.63 -2.11
N ASN A 68 9.11 -15.59 -1.55
CA ASN A 68 8.33 -15.50 -0.32
C ASN A 68 7.07 -14.60 -0.36
N GLY A 69 6.59 -14.17 -1.53
CA GLY A 69 5.39 -13.34 -1.69
C GLY A 69 4.23 -14.05 -2.36
N LYS A 70 2.99 -13.72 -1.92
CA LYS A 70 1.76 -14.21 -2.57
C LYS A 70 1.44 -13.45 -3.87
N PHE A 71 2.00 -12.27 -4.05
CA PHE A 71 1.71 -11.37 -5.17
C PHE A 71 2.74 -11.49 -6.28
N ARG A 72 2.27 -11.31 -7.53
CA ARG A 72 3.12 -11.22 -8.70
C ARG A 72 3.65 -9.80 -8.82
N VAL A 73 4.91 -9.66 -9.18
CA VAL A 73 5.59 -8.38 -9.38
C VAL A 73 6.31 -8.37 -10.73
N ALA A 74 6.48 -7.17 -11.31
CA ALA A 74 7.28 -6.98 -12.50
C ALA A 74 8.77 -6.99 -12.12
N TYR A 75 9.60 -7.70 -12.90
CA TYR A 75 11.06 -7.73 -12.78
C TYR A 75 11.69 -6.90 -13.87
N TYR A 76 12.68 -6.12 -13.49
CA TYR A 76 13.43 -5.25 -14.38
C TYR A 76 14.93 -5.60 -14.33
N MET A 77 15.53 -5.70 -15.51
CA MET A 77 16.97 -5.92 -15.68
C MET A 77 17.67 -4.57 -15.71
N VAL A 78 18.55 -4.32 -14.75
CA VAL A 78 19.41 -3.13 -14.68
C VAL A 78 20.86 -3.59 -14.55
N ASN A 79 21.71 -3.16 -15.46
CA ASN A 79 23.13 -3.51 -15.47
C ASN A 79 23.41 -5.02 -15.32
N GLY A 80 22.59 -5.87 -15.93
CA GLY A 80 22.74 -7.34 -15.89
C GLY A 80 22.16 -8.02 -14.64
N GLN A 81 21.56 -7.27 -13.69
CA GLN A 81 20.89 -7.82 -12.51
C GLN A 81 19.38 -7.61 -12.57
N GLU A 82 18.61 -8.60 -12.13
CA GLU A 82 17.15 -8.51 -12.02
C GLU A 82 16.74 -7.94 -10.67
N TYR A 83 15.84 -6.95 -10.73
CA TYR A 83 15.25 -6.31 -9.55
C TYR A 83 13.73 -6.40 -9.61
N PRO A 84 13.04 -6.85 -8.54
CA PRO A 84 11.60 -6.82 -8.46
C PRO A 84 11.08 -5.40 -8.26
N ASN A 85 9.91 -5.10 -8.82
CA ASN A 85 9.18 -3.87 -8.48
C ASN A 85 8.72 -3.91 -7.01
N ILE A 86 8.60 -2.75 -6.37
CA ILE A 86 8.17 -2.66 -4.97
C ILE A 86 6.70 -3.04 -4.82
N PHE A 87 5.85 -2.69 -5.78
CA PHE A 87 4.42 -2.98 -5.78
C PHE A 87 4.07 -4.20 -6.64
N PRO A 88 2.91 -4.84 -6.36
CA PRO A 88 2.35 -5.86 -7.23
C PRO A 88 2.17 -5.37 -8.67
N GLU A 89 2.14 -6.30 -9.62
CA GLU A 89 1.86 -5.99 -11.02
C GLU A 89 0.48 -5.35 -11.18
N GLU A 90 0.38 -4.38 -12.09
CA GLU A 90 -0.90 -3.80 -12.50
C GLU A 90 -1.56 -4.71 -13.55
N GLY A 91 -2.67 -5.35 -13.17
CA GLY A 91 -3.35 -6.31 -14.04
C GLY A 91 -4.11 -5.68 -15.20
N VAL A 92 -4.72 -4.51 -14.97
CA VAL A 92 -5.62 -3.84 -15.95
C VAL A 92 -4.83 -3.24 -17.11
N PHE A 93 -3.69 -2.59 -16.83
CA PHE A 93 -2.85 -1.93 -17.84
C PHE A 93 -1.60 -2.74 -18.23
N ARG A 94 -1.58 -4.04 -17.94
CA ARG A 94 -0.43 -4.91 -18.11
C ARG A 94 0.22 -4.81 -19.50
N SER A 95 -0.57 -4.89 -20.58
CA SER A 95 -0.08 -4.82 -21.96
C SER A 95 0.51 -3.47 -22.35
N LYS A 96 0.09 -2.40 -21.69
CA LYS A 96 0.60 -1.03 -21.93
C LYS A 96 1.84 -0.74 -21.11
N LEU A 97 1.90 -1.23 -19.88
CA LEU A 97 2.97 -0.96 -18.90
C LEU A 97 4.18 -1.88 -19.10
N TYR A 98 3.97 -3.16 -19.43
CA TYR A 98 5.02 -4.17 -19.43
C TYR A 98 5.25 -4.72 -20.83
N LYS A 99 6.06 -4.02 -21.65
CA LYS A 99 6.44 -4.45 -22.99
C LYS A 99 7.85 -5.00 -22.98
N THR A 100 8.01 -6.27 -23.42
CA THR A 100 9.30 -6.92 -23.56
C THR A 100 10.19 -6.18 -24.57
N GLY A 101 11.46 -6.01 -24.26
CA GLY A 101 12.45 -5.34 -25.13
C GLY A 101 12.44 -3.81 -25.07
N ARG A 102 11.46 -3.19 -24.42
CA ARG A 102 11.43 -1.73 -24.24
C ARG A 102 12.33 -1.31 -23.08
N ILE A 103 13.05 -0.21 -23.26
CA ILE A 103 13.81 0.44 -22.19
C ILE A 103 12.87 1.32 -21.40
N TYR A 104 12.93 1.20 -20.09
CA TYR A 104 12.15 1.96 -19.10
C TYR A 104 13.11 2.75 -18.22
N THR A 105 12.73 3.97 -17.88
CA THR A 105 13.39 4.68 -16.79
C THR A 105 12.74 4.24 -15.48
N VAL A 106 13.51 3.57 -14.64
CA VAL A 106 13.10 3.15 -13.30
C VAL A 106 13.93 3.88 -12.25
N ARG A 107 13.49 3.81 -11.00
CA ARG A 107 14.29 4.29 -9.88
C ARG A 107 14.71 3.10 -9.01
N ILE A 108 16.00 2.96 -8.77
CA ILE A 108 16.56 1.90 -7.92
C ILE A 108 16.63 2.41 -6.49
N ASP A 109 16.07 1.65 -5.56
CA ASP A 109 16.21 1.92 -4.13
C ASP A 109 17.69 1.90 -3.73
N ARG A 110 18.08 2.77 -2.82
CA ARG A 110 19.45 2.88 -2.32
C ARG A 110 20.01 1.55 -1.76
N SER A 111 19.14 0.71 -1.19
CA SER A 111 19.51 -0.63 -0.74
C SER A 111 19.64 -1.66 -1.87
N ARG A 112 19.39 -1.28 -3.12
CA ARG A 112 19.40 -2.15 -4.32
C ARG A 112 18.59 -3.44 -4.16
N ARG A 113 17.47 -3.40 -3.43
CA ARG A 113 16.60 -4.57 -3.23
C ARG A 113 15.40 -4.59 -4.17
N PHE A 114 14.98 -3.44 -4.70
CA PHE A 114 13.82 -3.30 -5.58
C PHE A 114 13.92 -2.03 -6.40
N VAL A 115 13.05 -1.94 -7.40
CA VAL A 115 12.92 -0.77 -8.26
C VAL A 115 11.52 -0.17 -8.13
N PHE A 116 11.42 1.12 -8.43
CA PHE A 116 10.17 1.82 -8.65
C PHE A 116 10.04 2.10 -10.15
N ASP A 117 9.06 1.51 -10.80
CA ASP A 117 8.67 1.89 -12.14
C ASP A 117 7.74 3.12 -12.11
N ARG A 118 7.28 3.58 -13.28
CA ARG A 118 6.38 4.75 -13.37
C ARG A 118 5.09 4.56 -12.60
N PHE A 119 4.54 3.35 -12.62
CA PHE A 119 3.32 3.01 -11.89
C PHE A 119 3.58 3.04 -10.38
N ALA A 120 4.67 2.44 -9.91
CA ALA A 120 5.06 2.47 -8.50
C ALA A 120 5.30 3.91 -7.99
N CYS A 121 5.93 4.77 -8.81
CA CYS A 121 6.10 6.19 -8.47
C CYS A 121 4.75 6.90 -8.30
N ALA A 122 3.83 6.70 -9.24
CA ALA A 122 2.50 7.31 -9.19
C ALA A 122 1.69 6.79 -8.00
N THR A 123 1.71 5.47 -7.76
CA THR A 123 1.02 4.85 -6.62
C THR A 123 1.57 5.34 -5.28
N THR A 124 2.89 5.48 -5.16
CA THR A 124 3.52 6.02 -3.94
C THR A 124 3.08 7.46 -3.69
N ALA A 125 3.11 8.32 -4.71
CA ALA A 125 2.69 9.72 -4.58
C ALA A 125 1.19 9.85 -4.25
N ALA A 126 0.34 9.14 -4.98
CA ALA A 126 -1.11 9.14 -4.74
C ALA A 126 -1.45 8.58 -3.35
N GLY A 127 -0.83 7.47 -2.95
CA GLY A 127 -1.05 6.88 -1.63
C GLY A 127 -0.61 7.78 -0.48
N PHE A 128 0.48 8.51 -0.65
CA PHE A 128 0.95 9.49 0.34
C PHE A 128 -0.06 10.65 0.49
N VAL A 129 -0.49 11.27 -0.62
CA VAL A 129 -1.47 12.37 -0.60
C VAL A 129 -2.79 11.89 0.01
N SER A 130 -3.30 10.73 -0.43
CA SER A 130 -4.53 10.15 0.12
C SER A 130 -4.40 9.84 1.60
N GLY A 131 -3.24 9.33 2.04
CA GLY A 131 -2.96 9.06 3.46
C GLY A 131 -3.03 10.32 4.32
N ILE A 132 -2.46 11.43 3.85
CA ILE A 132 -2.55 12.73 4.56
C ILE A 132 -4.01 13.20 4.65
N ILE A 133 -4.75 13.18 3.53
CA ILE A 133 -6.14 13.63 3.49
C ILE A 133 -7.00 12.79 4.44
N LEU A 134 -6.90 11.46 4.37
CA LEU A 134 -7.66 10.55 5.23
C LEU A 134 -7.32 10.73 6.72
N THR A 135 -6.05 10.94 7.05
CA THR A 135 -5.62 11.22 8.42
C THR A 135 -6.20 12.54 8.92
N ALA A 136 -6.16 13.60 8.11
CA ALA A 136 -6.73 14.89 8.46
C ALA A 136 -8.25 14.80 8.67
N LEU A 137 -8.97 14.10 7.79
CA LEU A 137 -10.40 13.86 7.94
C LEU A 137 -10.75 13.05 9.20
N ALA A 138 -9.95 12.02 9.51
CA ALA A 138 -10.15 11.22 10.72
C ALA A 138 -9.96 12.05 11.99
N VAL A 139 -8.91 12.89 12.04
CA VAL A 139 -8.66 13.80 13.16
C VAL A 139 -9.78 14.82 13.29
N TRP A 140 -10.23 15.41 12.18
CA TRP A 140 -11.33 16.37 12.20
C TRP A 140 -12.65 15.73 12.68
N ALA A 141 -12.96 14.51 12.20
CA ALA A 141 -14.17 13.81 12.64
C ALA A 141 -14.13 13.48 14.14
N LEU A 142 -12.96 13.07 14.66
CA LEU A 142 -12.79 12.83 16.08
C LEU A 142 -12.96 14.10 16.90
N ALA A 143 -12.37 15.23 16.49
CA ALA A 143 -12.51 16.50 17.17
C ALA A 143 -13.98 16.94 17.23
N ALA A 144 -14.71 16.84 16.10
CA ALA A 144 -16.13 17.18 16.05
C ALA A 144 -17.02 16.33 16.99
N MET A 145 -16.62 15.08 17.26
CA MET A 145 -17.33 14.22 18.22
C MET A 145 -17.08 14.60 19.70
N TRP A 146 -16.01 15.33 20.00
CA TRP A 146 -15.69 15.77 21.37
C TRP A 146 -16.33 17.13 21.73
N GLU A 147 -16.80 17.88 20.73
CA GLU A 147 -17.47 19.16 20.92
C GLU A 147 -18.99 19.01 21.15
N VAL A 148 -19.53 17.80 21.05
CA VAL A 148 -20.93 17.46 21.31
C VAL A 148 -21.09 16.76 22.66
#